data_9d02594bbac1feb8da7584680831f349
#
_entry.id   9d02594bbac1feb8da7584680831f349
#
_cell.length_a   1.000
_cell.length_b   1.000
_cell.length_c   1.000
_cell.angle_alpha   90.00
_cell.angle_beta   90.00
_cell.angle_gamma   90.00
#
_symmetry.space_group_name_H-M   'P 1'
#
loop_
_entity.id
_entity.type
_entity.pdbx_description
1 polymer ?
#
loop_
_entity_poly.entity_id
_entity_poly.type
_entity_poly.pdbx_seq_one_letter_code
_entity_poly.pdbx_strand_id
1 'polypeptide(L)'
;MKHRTGDPWKPADRYGRELPPFTVNLVVRDVQRAVGFLVPVLNATVHYADPDFAAINVGGVEMMLHADHTYNKHPWYAPLTRGERRGLGAELRVFGIDPDAVERRAREHGATVVQPAATKGHGWREVMVEDPDGYLWAVGVPGPSKRGS
;
A
#
# COMPACT_ATOMS: atom_id res chain seq x y z
N MET A 1 -20.07 3.65 -8.23
CA MET A 1 -20.89 4.69 -7.54
C MET A 1 -19.93 5.51 -6.68
N LYS A 2 -20.14 6.82 -6.61
CA LYS A 2 -19.29 7.72 -5.83
C LYS A 2 -19.92 8.02 -4.47
N HIS A 3 -19.12 8.04 -3.42
CA HIS A 3 -19.55 8.39 -2.06
C HIS A 3 -19.06 9.75 -1.61
N ARG A 4 -18.08 10.34 -2.33
CA ARG A 4 -17.65 11.72 -2.01
C ARG A 4 -18.77 12.73 -2.27
N THR A 5 -18.74 13.80 -1.51
CA THR A 5 -19.58 14.99 -1.73
C THR A 5 -18.78 16.06 -2.48
N GLY A 6 -19.42 16.76 -3.41
CA GLY A 6 -18.78 17.82 -4.18
C GLY A 6 -17.88 17.35 -5.32
N ASP A 7 -17.10 18.30 -5.85
CA ASP A 7 -16.21 18.08 -6.99
C ASP A 7 -14.98 17.24 -6.63
N PRO A 8 -14.37 16.53 -7.60
CA PRO A 8 -13.12 15.83 -7.35
C PRO A 8 -11.98 16.83 -7.08
N TRP A 9 -10.99 16.38 -6.31
CA TRP A 9 -9.75 17.13 -6.09
C TRP A 9 -9.09 17.61 -7.37
N LYS A 10 -9.02 16.73 -8.37
CA LYS A 10 -8.61 17.04 -9.73
C LYS A 10 -9.56 16.38 -10.72
N PRO A 11 -9.77 16.97 -11.91
CA PRO A 11 -10.41 16.25 -13.01
C PRO A 11 -9.63 14.95 -13.30
N ALA A 12 -10.36 13.84 -13.50
CA ALA A 12 -9.74 12.52 -13.69
C ALA A 12 -8.78 12.47 -14.88
N ASP A 13 -9.11 13.15 -15.97
CA ASP A 13 -8.27 13.22 -17.17
C ASP A 13 -6.98 14.01 -16.91
N ARG A 14 -7.04 15.07 -16.12
CA ARG A 14 -5.85 15.82 -15.72
C ARG A 14 -4.94 14.98 -14.83
N TYR A 15 -5.50 14.34 -13.79
CA TYR A 15 -4.74 13.48 -12.91
C TYR A 15 -4.07 12.33 -13.67
N GLY A 16 -4.82 11.69 -14.59
CA GLY A 16 -4.28 10.61 -15.41
C GLY A 16 -3.08 11.01 -16.28
N ARG A 17 -3.06 12.25 -16.76
CA ARG A 17 -1.91 12.76 -17.54
C ARG A 17 -0.69 13.10 -16.67
N GLU A 18 -0.88 13.33 -15.39
CA GLU A 18 0.19 13.65 -14.42
C GLU A 18 0.84 12.39 -13.82
N LEU A 19 0.25 11.21 -14.05
CA LEU A 19 0.77 9.96 -13.52
C LEU A 19 2.10 9.56 -14.19
N PRO A 20 3.02 8.94 -13.45
CA PRO A 20 4.22 8.36 -14.03
C PRO A 20 3.87 7.21 -14.98
N PRO A 21 4.79 6.81 -15.89
CA PRO A 21 4.53 5.73 -16.85
C PRO A 21 4.14 4.39 -16.22
N PHE A 22 4.62 4.13 -15.01
CA PHE A 22 4.23 2.98 -14.21
C PHE A 22 3.62 3.46 -12.90
N THR A 23 2.40 3.02 -12.62
CA THR A 23 1.68 3.41 -11.40
C THR A 23 0.97 2.19 -10.81
N VAL A 24 1.04 2.06 -9.50
CA VAL A 24 0.30 1.05 -8.76
C VAL A 24 -1.03 1.64 -8.32
N ASN A 25 -2.11 0.91 -8.57
CA ASN A 25 -3.44 1.20 -8.04
C ASN A 25 -3.92 0.02 -7.21
N LEU A 26 -4.16 0.23 -5.94
CA LEU A 26 -4.73 -0.80 -5.06
C LEU A 26 -6.22 -0.54 -4.88
N VAL A 27 -7.01 -1.57 -5.13
CA VAL A 27 -8.45 -1.55 -4.83
C VAL A 27 -8.63 -1.99 -3.39
N VAL A 28 -9.24 -1.14 -2.57
CA VAL A 28 -9.34 -1.31 -1.12
C VAL A 28 -10.79 -1.30 -0.66
N ARG A 29 -11.08 -1.94 0.47
CA ARG A 29 -12.44 -1.94 1.05
C ARG A 29 -12.84 -0.58 1.55
N ASP A 30 -11.90 0.11 2.19
CA ASP A 30 -12.12 1.41 2.81
C ASP A 30 -10.85 2.25 2.68
N VAL A 31 -10.96 3.40 2.01
CA VAL A 31 -9.80 4.29 1.76
C VAL A 31 -9.24 4.83 3.06
N GLN A 32 -10.09 5.26 4.00
CA GLN A 32 -9.64 5.80 5.28
C GLN A 32 -8.88 4.77 6.09
N ARG A 33 -9.35 3.53 6.11
CA ARG A 33 -8.70 2.43 6.79
C ARG A 33 -7.34 2.08 6.16
N ALA A 34 -7.26 2.06 4.84
CA ALA A 34 -6.00 1.84 4.12
C ALA A 34 -4.98 2.95 4.41
N VAL A 35 -5.39 4.21 4.33
CA VAL A 35 -4.56 5.37 4.68
C VAL A 35 -4.13 5.32 6.14
N GLY A 36 -5.03 4.93 7.05
CA GLY A 36 -4.75 4.76 8.48
C GLY A 36 -3.70 3.71 8.82
N PHE A 37 -3.41 2.79 7.90
CA PHE A 37 -2.28 1.87 7.97
C PHE A 37 -1.02 2.46 7.30
N LEU A 38 -1.16 2.92 6.06
CA LEU A 38 -0.02 3.33 5.23
C LEU A 38 0.76 4.50 5.81
N VAL A 39 0.07 5.48 6.38
CA VAL A 39 0.71 6.68 6.96
C VAL A 39 1.52 6.31 8.21
N PRO A 40 0.93 5.73 9.27
CA PRO A 40 1.70 5.47 10.49
C PRO A 40 2.70 4.30 10.34
N VAL A 41 2.41 3.28 9.54
CA VAL A 41 3.26 2.09 9.45
C VAL A 41 4.36 2.26 8.42
N LEU A 42 4.05 2.80 7.23
CA LEU A 42 4.97 2.90 6.10
C LEU A 42 5.44 4.34 5.80
N ASN A 43 5.14 5.30 6.67
CA ASN A 43 5.48 6.71 6.47
C ASN A 43 4.95 7.28 5.14
N ALA A 44 3.77 6.82 4.68
CA ALA A 44 3.17 7.33 3.46
C ALA A 44 2.79 8.81 3.59
N THR A 45 2.93 9.54 2.50
CA THR A 45 2.43 10.90 2.37
C THR A 45 1.12 10.88 1.60
N VAL A 46 0.09 11.54 2.13
CA VAL A 46 -1.22 11.65 1.47
C VAL A 46 -1.30 13.01 0.77
N HIS A 47 -1.44 12.99 -0.54
CA HIS A 47 -1.71 14.20 -1.31
C HIS A 47 -3.19 14.54 -1.31
N TYR A 48 -4.03 13.51 -1.36
CA TYR A 48 -5.48 13.62 -1.29
C TYR A 48 -6.12 12.31 -0.86
N ALA A 49 -7.22 12.39 -0.13
CA ALA A 49 -8.04 11.22 0.20
C ALA A 49 -9.51 11.65 0.38
N ASP A 50 -10.41 10.84 -0.17
CA ASP A 50 -11.84 10.89 0.06
C ASP A 50 -12.39 9.45 0.16
N PRO A 51 -13.70 9.24 0.38
CA PRO A 51 -14.23 7.87 0.48
C PRO A 51 -14.06 7.00 -0.77
N ASP A 52 -13.83 7.60 -1.92
CA ASP A 52 -13.74 6.91 -3.22
C ASP A 52 -12.30 6.62 -3.63
N PHE A 53 -11.36 7.51 -3.26
CA PHE A 53 -10.04 7.57 -3.87
C PHE A 53 -9.00 8.19 -2.95
N ALA A 54 -7.75 7.78 -3.07
CA ALA A 54 -6.61 8.50 -2.52
C ALA A 54 -5.44 8.52 -3.49
N ALA A 55 -4.73 9.64 -3.49
CA ALA A 55 -3.42 9.81 -4.12
C ALA A 55 -2.37 9.87 -3.01
N ILE A 56 -1.44 8.95 -3.02
CA ILE A 56 -0.45 8.77 -1.94
C ILE A 56 0.95 8.58 -2.51
N ASN A 57 1.94 8.80 -1.67
CA ASN A 57 3.33 8.48 -1.95
C ASN A 57 3.87 7.55 -0.88
N VAL A 58 4.42 6.42 -1.29
CA VAL A 58 5.08 5.45 -0.41
C VAL A 58 6.49 5.20 -0.94
N GLY A 59 7.50 5.45 -0.12
CA GLY A 59 8.89 5.21 -0.51
C GLY A 59 9.35 6.00 -1.73
N GLY A 60 8.79 7.20 -1.97
CA GLY A 60 9.08 8.03 -3.14
C GLY A 60 8.26 7.69 -4.38
N VAL A 61 7.36 6.71 -4.31
CA VAL A 61 6.53 6.27 -5.45
C VAL A 61 5.10 6.75 -5.29
N GLU A 62 4.61 7.48 -6.30
CA GLU A 62 3.21 7.87 -6.39
C GLU A 62 2.34 6.65 -6.71
N MET A 63 1.25 6.49 -5.99
CA MET A 63 0.29 5.43 -6.21
C MET A 63 -1.12 5.85 -5.83
N MET A 64 -2.08 5.03 -6.21
CA MET A 64 -3.51 5.29 -6.01
C MET A 64 -4.14 4.22 -5.12
N LEU A 65 -5.18 4.63 -4.40
CA LEU A 65 -6.15 3.74 -3.79
C LEU A 65 -7.53 4.04 -4.39
N HIS A 66 -8.28 3.00 -4.71
CA HIS A 66 -9.70 3.12 -5.08
C HIS A 66 -10.54 2.22 -4.19
N ALA A 67 -11.65 2.74 -3.69
CA ALA A 67 -12.58 1.91 -2.93
C ALA A 67 -13.33 0.93 -3.84
N ASP A 68 -13.68 -0.23 -3.31
CA ASP A 68 -14.38 -1.31 -4.04
C ASP A 68 -15.62 -0.81 -4.79
N HIS A 69 -16.41 0.07 -4.16
CA HIS A 69 -17.64 0.56 -4.76
C HIS A 69 -17.43 1.39 -6.03
N THR A 70 -16.21 1.92 -6.26
CA THR A 70 -15.89 2.63 -7.51
C THR A 70 -15.65 1.66 -8.68
N TYR A 71 -15.49 0.38 -8.40
CA TYR A 71 -15.30 -0.71 -9.36
C TYR A 71 -16.59 -1.49 -9.65
N ASN A 72 -17.76 -0.96 -9.32
CA ASN A 72 -19.04 -1.66 -9.42
C ASN A 72 -19.43 -2.14 -10.84
N LYS A 73 -18.76 -1.64 -11.87
CA LYS A 73 -18.92 -2.10 -13.27
C LYS A 73 -17.71 -2.90 -13.78
N HIS A 74 -16.74 -3.15 -12.92
CA HIS A 74 -15.51 -3.86 -13.29
C HIS A 74 -15.67 -5.36 -13.04
N PRO A 75 -15.06 -6.24 -13.86
CA PRO A 75 -15.09 -7.69 -13.63
C PRO A 75 -14.61 -8.15 -12.25
N TRP A 76 -13.76 -7.38 -11.61
CA TRP A 76 -13.25 -7.69 -10.27
C TRP A 76 -14.27 -7.45 -9.15
N TYR A 77 -15.33 -6.70 -9.41
CA TYR A 77 -16.27 -6.31 -8.36
C TYR A 77 -16.86 -7.49 -7.61
N ALA A 78 -17.31 -8.52 -8.34
CA ALA A 78 -17.91 -9.71 -7.73
C ALA A 78 -16.90 -10.48 -6.84
N PRO A 79 -15.66 -10.80 -7.27
CA PRO A 79 -14.66 -11.37 -6.38
C PRO A 79 -14.32 -10.49 -5.16
N LEU A 80 -14.19 -9.17 -5.36
CA LEU A 80 -13.90 -8.24 -4.26
C LEU A 80 -15.01 -8.25 -3.19
N THR A 81 -16.27 -8.21 -3.61
CA THR A 81 -17.43 -8.22 -2.68
C THR A 81 -17.64 -9.57 -1.99
N ARG A 82 -17.16 -10.66 -2.58
CA ARG A 82 -17.14 -11.98 -1.92
C ARG A 82 -16.04 -12.13 -0.88
N GLY A 83 -15.18 -11.14 -0.71
CA GLY A 83 -14.09 -11.16 0.26
C GLY A 83 -12.92 -12.05 -0.13
N GLU A 84 -12.72 -12.31 -1.42
CA GLU A 84 -11.57 -13.06 -1.90
C GLU A 84 -10.26 -12.37 -1.52
N ARG A 85 -9.19 -13.16 -1.35
CA ARG A 85 -7.89 -12.64 -0.95
C ARG A 85 -7.31 -11.74 -2.04
N ARG A 86 -6.86 -10.53 -1.64
CA ARG A 86 -6.32 -9.53 -2.56
C ARG A 86 -4.82 -9.64 -2.68
N GLY A 87 -4.33 -9.37 -3.88
CA GLY A 87 -2.90 -9.24 -4.15
C GLY A 87 -2.09 -10.51 -4.03
N LEU A 88 -2.74 -11.68 -3.94
CA LEU A 88 -2.03 -12.95 -3.89
C LEU A 88 -1.16 -13.13 -5.15
N GLY A 89 0.13 -13.39 -4.94
CA GLY A 89 1.10 -13.50 -6.03
C GLY A 89 1.82 -12.18 -6.36
N ALA A 90 1.48 -11.08 -5.70
CA ALA A 90 2.21 -9.82 -5.79
C ALA A 90 2.71 -9.38 -4.40
N GLU A 91 3.90 -8.84 -4.34
CA GLU A 91 4.40 -8.17 -3.15
C GLU A 91 4.87 -6.76 -3.49
N LEU A 92 4.58 -5.83 -2.60
CA LEU A 92 4.99 -4.44 -2.73
C LEU A 92 6.26 -4.25 -1.90
N ARG A 93 7.38 -3.98 -2.57
CA ARG A 93 8.67 -3.86 -1.90
C ARG A 93 9.06 -2.40 -1.75
N VAL A 94 9.32 -1.99 -0.51
CA VAL A 94 9.75 -0.63 -0.17
C VAL A 94 11.15 -0.69 0.42
N PHE A 95 12.08 -0.02 -0.24
CA PHE A 95 13.47 0.05 0.18
C PHE A 95 13.79 1.40 0.82
N GLY A 96 14.47 1.39 1.97
CA GLY A 96 14.92 2.60 2.63
C GLY A 96 14.15 3.00 3.89
N ILE A 97 13.19 2.20 4.33
CA ILE A 97 12.50 2.37 5.62
C ILE A 97 13.02 1.31 6.60
N ASP A 98 13.31 1.69 7.84
CA ASP A 98 13.78 0.77 8.87
C ASP A 98 12.75 -0.33 9.15
N PRO A 99 13.07 -1.61 8.86
CA PRO A 99 12.13 -2.71 9.02
C PRO A 99 11.77 -2.98 10.49
N ASP A 100 12.67 -2.73 11.43
CA ASP A 100 12.39 -2.93 12.86
C ASP A 100 11.36 -1.91 13.36
N ALA A 101 11.45 -0.67 12.89
CA ALA A 101 10.46 0.35 13.19
C ALA A 101 9.10 0.05 12.54
N VAL A 102 9.10 -0.46 11.31
CA VAL A 102 7.86 -0.88 10.62
C VAL A 102 7.19 -2.04 11.36
N GLU A 103 7.95 -3.05 11.78
CA GLU A 103 7.41 -4.16 12.57
C GLU A 103 6.75 -3.66 13.86
N ARG A 104 7.42 -2.80 14.61
CA ARG A 104 6.88 -2.22 15.84
C ARG A 104 5.56 -1.47 15.57
N ARG A 105 5.54 -0.58 14.59
CA ARG A 105 4.35 0.20 14.24
C ARG A 105 3.22 -0.68 13.72
N ALA A 106 3.54 -1.70 12.92
CA ALA A 106 2.54 -2.67 12.45
C ALA A 106 1.86 -3.38 13.62
N ARG A 107 2.63 -3.85 14.61
CA ARG A 107 2.09 -4.49 15.81
C ARG A 107 1.25 -3.53 16.66
N GLU A 108 1.69 -2.30 16.83
CA GLU A 108 0.96 -1.25 17.55
C GLU A 108 -0.40 -0.94 16.89
N HIS A 109 -0.49 -1.03 15.57
CA HIS A 109 -1.71 -0.82 14.80
C HIS A 109 -2.53 -2.11 14.56
N GLY A 110 -2.16 -3.22 15.18
CA GLY A 110 -2.88 -4.49 15.05
C GLY A 110 -2.78 -5.12 13.66
N ALA A 111 -1.81 -4.72 12.85
CA ALA A 111 -1.57 -5.31 11.54
C ALA A 111 -0.87 -6.67 11.66
N THR A 112 -1.05 -7.51 10.65
CA THR A 112 -0.41 -8.83 10.61
C THR A 112 1.04 -8.71 10.19
N VAL A 113 1.97 -9.14 11.06
CA VAL A 113 3.37 -9.34 10.71
C VAL A 113 3.52 -10.77 10.18
N VAL A 114 3.72 -10.88 8.87
CA VAL A 114 3.85 -12.20 8.19
C VAL A 114 5.22 -12.81 8.46
N GLN A 115 6.27 -11.99 8.38
CA GLN A 115 7.62 -12.37 8.75
C GLN A 115 8.26 -11.24 9.56
N PRO A 116 8.75 -11.51 10.77
CA PRO A 116 9.46 -10.51 11.57
C PRO A 116 10.71 -9.98 10.87
N ALA A 117 11.16 -8.80 11.27
CA ALA A 117 12.36 -8.19 10.73
C ALA A 117 13.56 -9.11 10.96
N ALA A 118 14.24 -9.46 9.88
CA ALA A 118 15.43 -10.32 9.88
C ALA A 118 16.31 -10.04 8.67
N THR A 119 17.59 -10.31 8.82
CA THR A 119 18.52 -10.28 7.69
C THR A 119 18.33 -11.52 6.83
N LYS A 120 18.10 -11.31 5.54
CA LYS A 120 17.81 -12.37 4.57
C LYS A 120 19.04 -12.68 3.71
N GLY A 121 19.02 -13.88 3.09
CA GLY A 121 20.10 -14.35 2.24
C GLY A 121 20.36 -13.49 1.00
N HIS A 122 19.36 -12.75 0.53
CA HIS A 122 19.47 -11.82 -0.59
C HIS A 122 20.12 -10.45 -0.23
N GLY A 123 20.52 -10.26 1.03
CA GLY A 123 21.26 -9.08 1.47
C GLY A 123 20.43 -7.96 2.09
N TRP A 124 19.10 -8.10 2.15
CA TRP A 124 18.25 -7.17 2.87
C TRP A 124 17.99 -7.61 4.31
N ARG A 125 17.90 -6.63 5.20
CA ARG A 125 17.14 -6.78 6.44
C ARG A 125 15.72 -6.31 6.15
N GLU A 126 14.75 -7.19 6.27
CA GLU A 126 13.37 -6.89 5.90
C GLU A 126 12.34 -7.46 6.85
N VAL A 127 11.20 -6.82 6.87
CA VAL A 127 9.97 -7.28 7.51
C VAL A 127 8.90 -7.44 6.43
N MET A 128 8.00 -8.41 6.60
CA MET A 128 6.82 -8.54 5.75
C MET A 128 5.56 -8.33 6.60
N VAL A 129 4.73 -7.40 6.16
CA VAL A 129 3.47 -7.06 6.84
C VAL A 129 2.32 -7.07 5.83
N GLU A 130 1.13 -7.44 6.32
CA GLU A 130 -0.10 -7.30 5.54
C GLU A 130 -0.84 -6.03 5.96
N ASP A 131 -1.36 -5.31 4.98
CA ASP A 131 -2.25 -4.20 5.22
C ASP A 131 -3.69 -4.67 5.52
N PRO A 132 -4.63 -3.77 5.85
CA PRO A 132 -6.01 -4.16 6.17
C PRO A 132 -6.76 -4.92 5.06
N ASP A 133 -6.33 -4.80 3.83
CA ASP A 133 -6.92 -5.51 2.69
C ASP A 133 -6.22 -6.83 2.36
N GLY A 134 -5.07 -7.11 3.00
CA GLY A 134 -4.29 -8.31 2.78
C GLY A 134 -3.18 -8.16 1.74
N TYR A 135 -2.91 -6.96 1.22
CA TYR A 135 -1.74 -6.72 0.37
C TYR A 135 -0.46 -6.88 1.18
N LEU A 136 0.51 -7.58 0.60
CA LEU A 136 1.79 -7.86 1.24
C LEU A 136 2.81 -6.76 0.94
N TRP A 137 3.35 -6.19 2.00
CA TRP A 137 4.42 -5.19 1.96
C TRP A 137 5.70 -5.79 2.52
N ALA A 138 6.74 -5.85 1.69
CA ALA A 138 8.10 -6.21 2.11
C ALA A 138 8.92 -4.93 2.25
N VAL A 139 9.36 -4.63 3.44
CA VAL A 139 10.01 -3.35 3.77
C VAL A 139 11.38 -3.60 4.35
N GLY A 140 12.40 -2.94 3.83
CA GLY A 140 13.73 -3.18 4.30
C GLY A 140 14.79 -2.18 3.87
N VAL A 141 15.96 -2.49 4.34
CA VAL A 141 17.21 -1.74 4.07
C VAL A 141 18.31 -2.73 3.75
N PRO A 142 19.45 -2.29 3.17
CA PRO A 142 20.59 -3.17 3.03
C PRO A 142 20.96 -3.79 4.37
N GLY A 143 21.12 -5.10 4.40
CA GLY A 143 21.71 -5.79 5.55
C GLY A 143 23.21 -5.51 5.63
N PRO A 144 23.88 -5.96 6.71
CA PRO A 144 25.32 -5.83 6.81
C PRO A 144 25.98 -6.53 5.61
N SER A 145 26.90 -5.84 4.93
CA SER A 145 27.67 -6.46 3.85
C SER A 145 28.44 -7.66 4.40
N LYS A 146 28.35 -8.80 3.74
CA LYS A 146 29.32 -9.87 3.99
C LYS A 146 30.69 -9.28 3.60
N ARG A 147 31.52 -8.98 4.59
CA ARG A 147 32.94 -8.68 4.30
C ARG A 147 33.46 -9.90 3.57
N GLY A 148 33.97 -9.69 2.36
CA GLY A 148 34.42 -10.75 1.50
C GLY A 148 35.42 -11.66 2.21
N SER A 149 35.21 -12.95 2.07
CA SER A 149 36.21 -13.97 2.28
C SER A 149 37.24 -13.89 1.17
#